data_1c77369e03a5381ae8a7da57186e388f
#
_entry.id   1c77369e03a5381ae8a7da57186e388f
#
_cell.length_a   1.000
_cell.length_b   1.000
_cell.length_c   1.000
_cell.angle_alpha   90.00
_cell.angle_beta   90.00
_cell.angle_gamma   90.00
#
_symmetry.space_group_name_H-M   'P 1'
#
loop_
_entity.id
_entity.type
_entity.pdbx_description
1 polymer ?
#
loop_
_entity_poly.entity_id
_entity_poly.type
_entity_poly.pdbx_seq_one_letter_code
_entity_poly.pdbx_strand_id
1 'polypeptide(L)'
;MAMAQANGSADPIIAQAIDGNAAPLDFKAPAFTLTDQYGRPASLAALRGKVVLLTFLDPVCTSDCPLIAQEFRQADQMLGSTARDVELVAIVANPLYHSVGYTQAFDRQENLTTLPNWLYLTGSVAQLQQAWKDYSVTAQILPAGGMIAHSDVAFVIDRAGHTRTELDFDPGPGTVTTVSSFAAELTSAARQVVKPS
;
A
#
# COMPACT_ATOMS: atom_id res chain seq x y z
N MET A 1 -8.56 -43.33 -18.06
CA MET A 1 -8.26 -41.94 -18.44
C MET A 1 -8.19 -41.13 -17.16
N ALA A 2 -6.98 -40.82 -16.68
CA ALA A 2 -6.78 -39.99 -15.53
C ALA A 2 -6.77 -38.53 -15.97
N MET A 3 -7.74 -37.74 -15.50
CA MET A 3 -7.70 -36.29 -15.67
C MET A 3 -6.61 -35.74 -14.76
N ALA A 4 -5.56 -35.20 -15.36
CA ALA A 4 -4.56 -34.43 -14.65
C ALA A 4 -5.26 -33.19 -14.05
N GLN A 5 -5.31 -33.12 -12.73
CA GLN A 5 -5.63 -31.89 -12.03
C GLN A 5 -4.49 -30.90 -12.31
N ALA A 6 -4.79 -29.87 -13.08
CA ALA A 6 -3.89 -28.74 -13.22
C ALA A 6 -3.77 -28.09 -11.85
N ASN A 7 -2.64 -28.31 -11.17
CA ASN A 7 -2.25 -27.51 -10.02
C ASN A 7 -2.10 -26.09 -10.52
N GLY A 8 -3.02 -25.21 -10.07
CA GLY A 8 -3.05 -23.81 -10.46
C GLY A 8 -1.97 -22.98 -9.79
N SER A 9 -0.74 -23.22 -10.16
CA SER A 9 0.27 -22.17 -10.20
C SER A 9 0.11 -21.53 -11.57
N ALA A 10 -0.54 -20.34 -11.63
CA ALA A 10 -0.53 -19.56 -12.86
C ALA A 10 0.91 -19.44 -13.35
N ASP A 11 1.13 -19.68 -14.65
CA ASP A 11 2.41 -19.42 -15.28
C ASP A 11 2.87 -18.01 -14.85
N PRO A 12 4.11 -17.84 -14.34
CA PRO A 12 4.59 -16.52 -13.90
C PRO A 12 4.43 -15.42 -14.94
N ILE A 13 4.49 -15.76 -16.24
CA ILE A 13 4.26 -14.82 -17.34
C ILE A 13 2.76 -14.46 -17.43
N ILE A 14 1.87 -15.41 -17.20
CA ILE A 14 0.42 -15.17 -17.22
C ILE A 14 0.01 -14.42 -15.94
N ALA A 15 0.58 -14.78 -14.78
CA ALA A 15 0.39 -14.03 -13.54
C ALA A 15 0.85 -12.57 -13.71
N GLN A 16 2.03 -12.35 -14.25
CA GLN A 16 2.56 -11.01 -14.54
C GLN A 16 1.71 -10.23 -15.57
N ALA A 17 1.11 -10.93 -16.54
CA ALA A 17 0.22 -10.31 -17.52
C ALA A 17 -1.19 -10.03 -16.96
N ILE A 18 -1.61 -10.80 -15.94
CA ILE A 18 -2.91 -10.63 -15.27
C ILE A 18 -2.80 -9.60 -14.14
N ASP A 19 -1.72 -9.65 -13.37
CA ASP A 19 -1.45 -8.73 -12.25
C ASP A 19 -0.88 -7.39 -12.71
N GLY A 20 -0.83 -7.19 -14.02
CA GLY A 20 -0.49 -5.95 -14.72
C GLY A 20 0.87 -5.35 -14.37
N ASN A 21 1.29 -5.31 -13.09
CA ASN A 21 2.45 -4.58 -12.63
C ASN A 21 3.09 -5.14 -11.34
N ALA A 22 2.82 -6.40 -10.98
CA ALA A 22 3.47 -6.99 -9.81
C ALA A 22 4.90 -7.44 -10.14
N ALA A 23 5.90 -6.77 -9.58
CA ALA A 23 7.30 -7.15 -9.69
C ALA A 23 7.75 -7.90 -8.43
N PRO A 24 8.25 -9.16 -8.54
CA PRO A 24 8.81 -9.85 -7.40
C PRO A 24 10.14 -9.21 -7.00
N LEU A 25 10.27 -8.91 -5.70
CA LEU A 25 11.42 -8.25 -5.12
C LEU A 25 11.97 -9.07 -3.93
N ASP A 26 13.22 -8.87 -3.60
CA ASP A 26 13.82 -9.43 -2.38
C ASP A 26 14.94 -8.53 -1.88
N PHE A 27 14.56 -7.48 -1.16
CA PHE A 27 15.53 -6.61 -0.51
C PHE A 27 14.99 -6.11 0.84
N LYS A 28 15.90 -5.73 1.72
CA LYS A 28 15.53 -5.15 3.01
C LYS A 28 14.74 -3.86 2.79
N ALA A 29 13.51 -3.80 3.29
CA ALA A 29 12.68 -2.61 3.18
C ALA A 29 13.36 -1.41 3.86
N PRO A 30 13.37 -0.23 3.21
CA PRO A 30 13.89 0.99 3.80
C PRO A 30 13.20 1.32 5.13
N ALA A 31 14.01 1.67 6.14
CA ALA A 31 13.49 2.01 7.46
C ALA A 31 12.87 3.40 7.45
N PHE A 32 11.79 3.57 8.19
CA PHE A 32 11.22 4.87 8.51
C PHE A 32 10.89 4.97 10.00
N THR A 33 10.91 6.19 10.52
CA THR A 33 10.36 6.56 11.82
C THR A 33 9.58 7.85 11.63
N LEU A 34 8.27 7.75 11.76
CA LEU A 34 7.29 8.80 11.48
C LEU A 34 6.29 8.91 12.63
N THR A 35 5.22 9.64 12.44
CA THR A 35 4.14 9.85 13.42
C THR A 35 2.84 9.33 12.83
N ASP A 36 2.07 8.56 13.59
CA ASP A 36 0.76 8.05 13.16
C ASP A 36 -0.34 9.14 13.23
N GLN A 37 -1.52 8.81 12.75
CA GLN A 37 -2.69 9.69 12.76
C GLN A 37 -3.18 10.06 14.18
N TYR A 38 -2.65 9.44 15.21
CA TYR A 38 -2.94 9.76 16.61
C TYR A 38 -1.84 10.56 17.31
N GLY A 39 -0.79 10.95 16.55
CA GLY A 39 0.35 11.69 17.08
C GLY A 39 1.39 10.83 17.80
N ARG A 40 1.36 9.51 17.64
CA ARG A 40 2.29 8.57 18.27
C ARG A 40 3.44 8.21 17.34
N PRO A 41 4.65 7.97 17.86
CA PRO A 41 5.75 7.47 17.06
C PRO A 41 5.41 6.11 16.43
N ALA A 42 5.70 5.96 15.14
CA ALA A 42 5.53 4.73 14.38
C ALA A 42 6.76 4.47 13.51
N SER A 43 7.21 3.22 13.47
CA SER A 43 8.38 2.84 12.66
C SER A 43 8.19 1.48 12.02
N LEU A 44 8.84 1.24 10.88
CA LEU A 44 8.83 -0.08 10.27
C LEU A 44 9.38 -1.17 11.19
N ALA A 45 10.35 -0.82 12.05
CA ALA A 45 10.93 -1.76 13.03
C ALA A 45 9.89 -2.23 14.06
N ALA A 46 8.95 -1.36 14.45
CA ALA A 46 7.88 -1.70 15.40
C ALA A 46 6.81 -2.63 14.78
N LEU A 47 6.76 -2.73 13.45
CA LEU A 47 5.82 -3.58 12.72
C LEU A 47 6.38 -4.98 12.40
N ARG A 48 7.59 -5.31 12.89
CA ARG A 48 8.17 -6.64 12.71
C ARG A 48 7.25 -7.74 13.25
N GLY A 49 7.20 -8.84 12.52
CA GLY A 49 6.29 -9.95 12.84
C GLY A 49 4.92 -9.85 12.15
N LYS A 50 4.59 -8.69 11.56
CA LYS A 50 3.44 -8.52 10.68
C LYS A 50 3.88 -8.35 9.22
N VAL A 51 3.04 -8.71 8.30
CA VAL A 51 3.15 -8.29 6.90
C VAL A 51 2.71 -6.84 6.82
N VAL A 52 3.42 -6.00 6.08
CA VAL A 52 3.05 -4.60 5.88
C VAL A 52 2.67 -4.38 4.42
N LEU A 53 1.47 -3.86 4.19
CA LEU A 53 1.05 -3.30 2.92
C LEU A 53 1.26 -1.79 3.01
N LEU A 54 2.27 -1.28 2.32
CA LEU A 54 2.70 0.12 2.39
C LEU A 54 2.33 0.84 1.11
N THR A 55 1.72 2.01 1.23
CA THR A 55 1.45 2.93 0.10
C THR A 55 1.77 4.37 0.48
N PHE A 56 1.64 5.27 -0.49
CA PHE A 56 1.86 6.70 -0.33
C PHE A 56 0.62 7.46 -0.80
N LEU A 57 0.04 8.30 0.05
CA LEU A 57 -1.20 9.00 -0.23
C LEU A 57 -1.09 10.49 0.07
N ASP A 58 -1.69 11.31 -0.77
CA ASP A 58 -1.90 12.73 -0.50
C ASP A 58 -3.26 12.91 0.23
N PRO A 59 -3.27 13.43 1.47
CA PRO A 59 -4.50 13.53 2.27
C PRO A 59 -5.51 14.56 1.75
N VAL A 60 -5.15 15.37 0.77
CA VAL A 60 -6.05 16.34 0.12
C VAL A 60 -6.34 15.99 -1.34
N CYS A 61 -5.86 14.85 -1.82
CA CYS A 61 -6.16 14.33 -3.15
C CYS A 61 -7.64 13.95 -3.25
N THR A 62 -8.25 14.27 -4.40
CA THR A 62 -9.66 13.97 -4.70
C THR A 62 -9.84 13.00 -5.87
N SER A 63 -8.76 12.41 -6.38
CA SER A 63 -8.76 11.46 -7.50
C SER A 63 -8.37 10.04 -7.05
N ASP A 64 -7.10 9.69 -7.17
CA ASP A 64 -6.65 8.30 -7.01
C ASP A 64 -6.46 7.87 -5.56
N CYS A 65 -6.01 8.77 -4.67
CA CYS A 65 -5.76 8.42 -3.27
C CYS A 65 -6.99 7.88 -2.53
N PRO A 66 -8.21 8.47 -2.68
CA PRO A 66 -9.42 7.86 -2.14
C PRO A 66 -9.70 6.46 -2.70
N LEU A 67 -9.46 6.24 -3.99
CA LEU A 67 -9.64 4.93 -4.63
C LEU A 67 -8.66 3.90 -4.06
N ILE A 68 -7.38 4.24 -3.96
CA ILE A 68 -6.35 3.38 -3.35
C ILE A 68 -6.72 3.05 -1.90
N ALA A 69 -7.17 4.03 -1.13
CA ALA A 69 -7.61 3.82 0.25
C ALA A 69 -8.78 2.83 0.35
N GLN A 70 -9.76 2.91 -0.56
CA GLN A 70 -10.87 1.96 -0.61
C GLN A 70 -10.40 0.55 -1.04
N GLU A 71 -9.42 0.45 -1.94
CA GLU A 71 -8.82 -0.84 -2.32
C GLU A 71 -8.08 -1.47 -1.13
N PHE A 72 -7.35 -0.70 -0.33
CA PHE A 72 -6.74 -1.18 0.91
C PHE A 72 -7.79 -1.66 1.92
N ARG A 73 -8.88 -0.92 2.08
CA ARG A 73 -10.00 -1.31 2.93
C ARG A 73 -10.65 -2.60 2.45
N GLN A 74 -10.84 -2.74 1.15
CA GLN A 74 -11.39 -3.96 0.55
C GLN A 74 -10.43 -5.14 0.71
N ALA A 75 -9.11 -4.92 0.55
CA ALA A 75 -8.10 -5.94 0.79
C ALA A 75 -8.15 -6.46 2.24
N ASP A 76 -8.31 -5.57 3.23
CA ASP A 76 -8.50 -5.95 4.63
C ASP A 76 -9.72 -6.89 4.80
N GLN A 77 -10.85 -6.55 4.21
CA GLN A 77 -12.05 -7.38 4.23
C GLN A 77 -11.81 -8.75 3.57
N MET A 78 -11.12 -8.77 2.43
CA MET A 78 -10.79 -10.00 1.70
C MET A 78 -9.78 -10.88 2.45
N LEU A 79 -8.88 -10.29 3.23
CA LEU A 79 -7.94 -11.01 4.10
C LEU A 79 -8.68 -11.79 5.19
N GLY A 80 -9.81 -11.30 5.67
CA GLY A 80 -10.61 -11.95 6.71
C GLY A 80 -9.80 -12.17 7.98
N SER A 81 -9.75 -13.39 8.51
CA SER A 81 -8.97 -13.69 9.72
C SER A 81 -7.46 -13.46 9.59
N THR A 82 -6.93 -13.42 8.37
CA THR A 82 -5.51 -13.13 8.10
C THR A 82 -5.18 -11.65 8.31
N ALA A 83 -6.17 -10.76 8.27
CA ALA A 83 -5.96 -9.31 8.47
C ALA A 83 -5.25 -8.97 9.79
N ARG A 84 -5.46 -9.77 10.85
CA ARG A 84 -4.75 -9.61 12.12
C ARG A 84 -3.21 -9.71 12.02
N ASP A 85 -2.71 -10.37 10.99
CA ASP A 85 -1.28 -10.59 10.71
C ASP A 85 -0.72 -9.56 9.73
N VAL A 86 -1.55 -8.64 9.26
CA VAL A 86 -1.23 -7.62 8.25
C VAL A 86 -1.44 -6.23 8.85
N GLU A 87 -0.52 -5.32 8.57
CA GLU A 87 -0.66 -3.89 8.87
C GLU A 87 -0.78 -3.13 7.55
N LEU A 88 -1.78 -2.29 7.45
CA LEU A 88 -2.02 -1.40 6.32
C LEU A 88 -1.42 -0.04 6.64
N VAL A 89 -0.47 0.41 5.87
CA VAL A 89 0.29 1.63 6.15
C VAL A 89 0.25 2.56 4.95
N ALA A 90 -0.15 3.80 5.18
CA ALA A 90 0.07 4.88 4.22
C ALA A 90 1.08 5.89 4.79
N ILE A 91 1.94 6.43 3.94
CA ILE A 91 2.81 7.56 4.26
C ILE A 91 2.34 8.77 3.46
N VAL A 92 2.26 9.93 4.11
CA VAL A 92 1.85 11.18 3.44
C VAL A 92 2.80 11.51 2.29
N ALA A 93 2.25 11.73 1.11
CA ALA A 93 2.96 12.12 -0.12
C ALA A 93 2.73 13.59 -0.48
N ASN A 94 2.55 14.47 0.50
CA ASN A 94 2.32 15.89 0.27
C ASN A 94 3.16 16.75 1.24
N PRO A 95 4.09 17.60 0.76
CA PRO A 95 4.92 18.43 1.62
C PRO A 95 4.18 19.64 2.20
N LEU A 96 2.99 19.99 1.67
CA LEU A 96 2.21 21.16 2.10
C LEU A 96 1.14 20.78 3.13
N TYR A 97 0.51 19.62 2.99
CA TYR A 97 -0.61 19.15 3.79
C TYR A 97 -0.24 17.87 4.53
N HIS A 98 0.67 17.98 5.50
CA HIS A 98 1.24 16.82 6.17
C HIS A 98 1.02 16.77 7.70
N SER A 99 0.15 17.61 8.25
CA SER A 99 -0.15 17.55 9.68
C SER A 99 -1.06 16.34 10.01
N VAL A 100 -1.01 15.88 11.24
CA VAL A 100 -1.90 14.83 11.78
C VAL A 100 -3.38 15.14 11.52
N GLY A 101 -3.76 16.42 11.56
CA GLY A 101 -5.14 16.83 11.27
C GLY A 101 -5.61 16.47 9.86
N TYR A 102 -4.72 16.52 8.87
CA TYR A 102 -5.05 16.11 7.49
C TYR A 102 -5.19 14.60 7.36
N THR A 103 -4.30 13.82 7.98
CA THR A 103 -4.44 12.35 7.97
C THR A 103 -5.71 11.89 8.66
N GLN A 104 -6.06 12.50 9.80
CA GLN A 104 -7.33 12.23 10.49
C GLN A 104 -8.57 12.62 9.68
N ALA A 105 -8.51 13.73 8.94
CA ALA A 105 -9.61 14.15 8.10
C ALA A 105 -9.85 13.16 6.95
N PHE A 106 -8.78 12.73 6.29
CA PHE A 106 -8.82 11.72 5.25
C PHE A 106 -9.35 10.38 5.79
N ASP A 107 -8.84 9.91 6.93
CA ASP A 107 -9.28 8.65 7.55
C ASP A 107 -10.78 8.65 7.85
N ARG A 108 -11.32 9.78 8.34
CA ARG A 108 -12.78 9.91 8.57
C ARG A 108 -13.57 9.91 7.26
N GLN A 109 -13.09 10.64 6.25
CA GLN A 109 -13.74 10.74 4.95
C GLN A 109 -13.81 9.39 4.26
N GLU A 110 -12.72 8.62 4.31
CA GLU A 110 -12.60 7.32 3.64
C GLU A 110 -13.04 6.13 4.53
N ASN A 111 -13.59 6.39 5.74
CA ASN A 111 -14.03 5.37 6.69
C ASN A 111 -12.91 4.39 7.12
N LEU A 112 -11.67 4.86 7.19
CA LEU A 112 -10.52 4.05 7.59
C LEU A 112 -10.38 3.94 9.11
N THR A 113 -11.03 4.82 9.86
CA THR A 113 -11.04 4.81 11.34
C THR A 113 -11.62 3.53 11.94
N THR A 114 -12.32 2.72 11.14
CA THR A 114 -12.89 1.43 11.54
C THR A 114 -11.90 0.27 11.42
N LEU A 115 -10.75 0.48 10.78
CA LEU A 115 -9.71 -0.54 10.58
C LEU A 115 -8.71 -0.50 11.72
N PRO A 116 -8.62 -1.56 12.55
CA PRO A 116 -7.71 -1.57 13.71
C PRO A 116 -6.24 -1.69 13.33
N ASN A 117 -5.95 -2.12 12.11
CA ASN A 117 -4.63 -2.35 11.52
C ASN A 117 -4.28 -1.31 10.45
N TRP A 118 -4.88 -0.12 10.50
CA TRP A 118 -4.59 0.99 9.61
C TRP A 118 -3.71 2.05 10.29
N LEU A 119 -2.64 2.45 9.64
CA LEU A 119 -1.77 3.55 10.04
C LEU A 119 -1.60 4.53 8.88
N TYR A 120 -1.90 5.80 9.11
CA TYR A 120 -1.59 6.87 8.18
C TYR A 120 -0.49 7.76 8.77
N LEU A 121 0.72 7.58 8.27
CA LEU A 121 1.94 8.13 8.85
C LEU A 121 2.28 9.48 8.23
N THR A 122 2.67 10.42 9.08
CA THR A 122 3.17 11.73 8.71
C THR A 122 4.45 12.07 9.49
N GLY A 123 5.03 13.21 9.21
CA GLY A 123 6.24 13.68 9.88
C GLY A 123 6.65 15.07 9.40
N SER A 124 7.86 15.49 9.70
CA SER A 124 8.44 16.68 9.09
C SER A 124 8.62 16.46 7.57
N VAL A 125 8.63 17.54 6.81
CA VAL A 125 8.88 17.47 5.35
C VAL A 125 10.17 16.71 5.04
N ALA A 126 11.22 16.92 5.84
CA ALA A 126 12.49 16.22 5.65
C ALA A 126 12.37 14.70 5.85
N GLN A 127 11.61 14.26 6.87
CA GLN A 127 11.35 12.83 7.10
C GLN A 127 10.52 12.21 5.96
N LEU A 128 9.50 12.92 5.49
CA LEU A 128 8.68 12.47 4.38
C LEU A 128 9.48 12.38 3.09
N GLN A 129 10.27 13.41 2.75
CA GLN A 129 11.15 13.41 1.59
C GLN A 129 12.19 12.27 1.63
N GLN A 130 12.71 11.95 2.81
CA GLN A 130 13.61 10.82 2.96
C GLN A 130 12.87 9.49 2.67
N ALA A 131 11.66 9.30 3.20
CA ALA A 131 10.86 8.12 2.91
C ALA A 131 10.54 8.01 1.41
N TRP A 132 10.12 9.09 0.74
CA TRP A 132 9.86 9.07 -0.70
C TRP A 132 11.09 8.68 -1.50
N LYS A 133 12.26 9.25 -1.15
CA LYS A 133 13.52 8.92 -1.80
C LYS A 133 13.88 7.44 -1.61
N ASP A 134 13.78 6.93 -0.40
CA ASP A 134 14.19 5.57 -0.05
C ASP A 134 13.30 4.51 -0.71
N TYR A 135 12.02 4.83 -0.94
CA TYR A 135 11.07 3.98 -1.66
C TYR A 135 10.93 4.34 -3.15
N SER A 136 11.78 5.23 -3.66
CA SER A 136 11.75 5.70 -5.07
C SER A 136 10.39 6.30 -5.49
N VAL A 137 9.65 6.87 -4.54
CA VAL A 137 8.37 7.52 -4.79
C VAL A 137 8.61 8.95 -5.27
N THR A 138 8.05 9.29 -6.43
CA THR A 138 8.05 10.65 -6.94
C THR A 138 6.92 11.43 -6.28
N ALA A 139 7.19 12.65 -5.80
CA ALA A 139 6.18 13.58 -5.32
C ALA A 139 6.49 14.98 -5.87
N GLN A 140 5.61 15.52 -6.72
CA GLN A 140 5.78 16.79 -7.40
C GLN A 140 4.60 17.71 -7.14
N ILE A 141 4.88 18.95 -6.73
CA ILE A 141 3.86 20.00 -6.58
C ILE A 141 3.41 20.44 -7.99
N LEU A 142 2.10 20.31 -8.25
CA LEU A 142 1.51 20.75 -9.50
C LEU A 142 1.31 22.28 -9.51
N PRO A 143 1.44 22.94 -10.69
CA PRO A 143 1.32 24.40 -10.80
C PRO A 143 -0.03 24.98 -10.33
N ALA A 144 -1.09 24.17 -10.36
CA ALA A 144 -2.46 24.58 -9.97
C ALA A 144 -2.71 24.65 -8.45
N GLY A 145 -1.68 24.43 -7.64
CA GLY A 145 -1.71 24.67 -6.19
C GLY A 145 -2.37 23.60 -5.34
N GLY A 146 -1.59 23.01 -4.46
CA GLY A 146 -2.07 22.13 -3.38
C GLY A 146 -2.14 20.64 -3.70
N MET A 147 -2.43 20.23 -4.93
CA MET A 147 -2.39 18.84 -5.35
C MET A 147 -0.97 18.42 -5.73
N ILE A 148 -0.65 17.18 -5.41
CA ILE A 148 0.63 16.56 -5.69
C ILE A 148 0.44 15.44 -6.71
N ALA A 149 1.26 15.41 -7.76
CA ALA A 149 1.44 14.22 -8.55
C ALA A 149 2.46 13.32 -7.85
N HIS A 150 2.09 12.11 -7.48
CA HIS A 150 2.97 11.14 -6.86
C HIS A 150 2.79 9.76 -7.49
N SER A 151 3.74 8.86 -7.21
CA SER A 151 3.64 7.48 -7.64
C SER A 151 2.54 6.76 -6.87
N ASP A 152 1.60 6.16 -7.59
CA ASP A 152 0.51 5.36 -7.03
C ASP A 152 0.97 3.90 -6.94
N VAL A 153 1.70 3.58 -5.88
CA VAL A 153 2.40 2.32 -5.69
C VAL A 153 2.12 1.74 -4.31
N ALA A 154 2.09 0.42 -4.23
CA ALA A 154 2.08 -0.30 -2.97
C ALA A 154 3.23 -1.30 -2.88
N PHE A 155 3.81 -1.43 -1.70
CA PHE A 155 4.86 -2.39 -1.39
C PHE A 155 4.35 -3.44 -0.41
N VAL A 156 4.63 -4.69 -0.68
CA VAL A 156 4.37 -5.81 0.23
C VAL A 156 5.65 -6.16 0.96
N ILE A 157 5.66 -5.95 2.27
CA ILE A 157 6.83 -6.18 3.12
C ILE A 157 6.51 -7.37 4.03
N ASP A 158 7.38 -8.36 4.05
CA ASP A 158 7.20 -9.55 4.87
C ASP A 158 7.46 -9.32 6.36
N ARG A 159 7.18 -10.32 7.19
CA ARG A 159 7.36 -10.28 8.65
C ARG A 159 8.81 -10.02 9.09
N ALA A 160 9.78 -10.39 8.25
CA ALA A 160 11.20 -10.14 8.49
C ALA A 160 11.63 -8.74 8.01
N GLY A 161 10.73 -7.99 7.33
CA GLY A 161 10.93 -6.65 6.81
C GLY A 161 11.70 -6.61 5.51
N HIS A 162 11.49 -7.60 4.66
CA HIS A 162 11.94 -7.58 3.28
C HIS A 162 10.78 -7.20 2.37
N THR A 163 11.03 -6.30 1.45
CA THR A 163 10.10 -6.00 0.35
C THR A 163 10.06 -7.19 -0.59
N ARG A 164 8.88 -7.72 -0.82
CA ARG A 164 8.64 -8.92 -1.63
C ARG A 164 7.95 -8.64 -2.95
N THR A 165 7.17 -7.58 -3.00
CA THR A 165 6.39 -7.23 -4.19
C THR A 165 6.19 -5.72 -4.22
N GLU A 166 6.20 -5.15 -5.41
CA GLU A 166 5.74 -3.80 -5.74
C GLU A 166 4.55 -3.94 -6.68
N LEU A 167 3.49 -3.19 -6.41
CA LEU A 167 2.25 -3.16 -7.16
C LEU A 167 1.96 -1.73 -7.55
N ASP A 168 1.84 -1.45 -8.84
CA ASP A 168 1.42 -0.15 -9.33
C ASP A 168 -0.12 -0.09 -9.41
N PHE A 169 -0.70 0.97 -8.87
CA PHE A 169 -2.10 1.25 -9.04
C PHE A 169 -2.32 1.98 -10.37
N ASP A 170 -2.92 1.29 -11.32
CA ASP A 170 -3.37 1.88 -12.59
C ASP A 170 -4.88 1.68 -12.73
N PRO A 171 -5.69 2.73 -12.47
CA PRO A 171 -7.15 2.63 -12.64
C PRO A 171 -7.57 2.45 -14.10
N GLY A 172 -6.62 2.57 -15.05
CA GLY A 172 -6.84 2.42 -16.48
C GLY A 172 -7.87 3.38 -17.08
N PRO A 173 -7.82 3.70 -18.35
CA PRO A 173 -8.85 4.51 -19.00
C PRO A 173 -10.10 3.64 -19.26
N GLY A 174 -11.00 3.55 -18.29
CA GLY A 174 -12.38 3.06 -18.49
C GLY A 174 -12.55 1.63 -18.99
N THR A 175 -11.54 0.81 -18.98
CA THR A 175 -11.64 -0.59 -19.36
C THR A 175 -12.18 -1.37 -18.18
N VAL A 176 -13.42 -1.86 -18.33
CA VAL A 176 -13.92 -2.96 -17.50
C VAL A 176 -13.02 -4.15 -17.78
N THR A 177 -11.93 -4.26 -17.07
CA THR A 177 -11.09 -5.43 -17.16
C THR A 177 -11.69 -6.50 -16.26
N THR A 178 -11.81 -7.69 -16.77
CA THR A 178 -11.99 -8.94 -16.02
C THR A 178 -10.74 -9.27 -15.20
N VAL A 179 -9.86 -8.32 -14.99
CA VAL A 179 -8.63 -8.38 -14.24
C VAL A 179 -8.94 -8.16 -12.75
N SER A 180 -8.20 -8.80 -11.89
CA SER A 180 -8.29 -8.66 -10.43
C SER A 180 -8.27 -7.18 -10.03
N SER A 181 -9.12 -6.79 -9.07
CA SER A 181 -9.02 -5.47 -8.46
C SER A 181 -7.68 -5.34 -7.74
N PHE A 182 -7.21 -4.12 -7.58
CA PHE A 182 -5.98 -3.85 -6.80
C PHE A 182 -6.06 -4.45 -5.39
N ALA A 183 -7.24 -4.44 -4.78
CA ALA A 183 -7.51 -5.13 -3.51
C ALA A 183 -7.25 -6.65 -3.58
N ALA A 184 -7.60 -7.30 -4.68
CA ALA A 184 -7.35 -8.72 -4.87
C ALA A 184 -5.85 -9.02 -5.03
N GLU A 185 -5.12 -8.17 -5.72
CA GLU A 185 -3.67 -8.25 -5.90
C GLU A 185 -2.94 -8.05 -4.56
N LEU A 186 -3.29 -7.00 -3.81
CA LEU A 186 -2.81 -6.76 -2.45
C LEU A 186 -3.06 -7.97 -1.54
N THR A 187 -4.27 -8.51 -1.58
CA THR A 187 -4.68 -9.67 -0.77
C THR A 187 -3.88 -10.91 -1.15
N SER A 188 -3.73 -11.18 -2.44
CA SER A 188 -2.96 -12.33 -2.94
C SER A 188 -1.50 -12.24 -2.51
N ALA A 189 -0.87 -11.10 -2.74
CA ALA A 189 0.53 -10.87 -2.38
C ALA A 189 0.76 -10.96 -0.86
N ALA A 190 -0.13 -10.38 -0.06
CA ALA A 190 -0.05 -10.49 1.40
C ALA A 190 -0.14 -11.94 1.87
N ARG A 191 -1.09 -12.72 1.33
CA ARG A 191 -1.28 -14.14 1.70
C ARG A 191 -0.07 -15.00 1.37
N GLN A 192 0.67 -14.68 0.31
CA GLN A 192 1.88 -15.42 -0.07
C GLN A 192 2.98 -15.27 0.98
N VAL A 193 3.10 -14.09 1.61
CA VAL A 193 4.18 -13.80 2.58
C VAL A 193 3.74 -13.94 4.04
N VAL A 194 2.44 -14.05 4.32
CA VAL A 194 1.93 -14.37 5.67
C VAL A 194 2.24 -15.81 6.07
N LYS A 195 2.22 -16.73 5.12
CA LYS A 195 2.54 -18.14 5.40
C LYS A 195 4.01 -18.25 5.81
N PRO A 196 4.33 -18.98 6.91
CA PRO A 196 5.72 -19.29 7.18
C PRO A 196 6.27 -20.13 6.03
N SER A 197 7.47 -19.76 5.58
CA SER A 197 8.25 -20.51 4.59
C SER A 197 8.62 -21.88 5.12
#